data_ecbb34c582805ad93e86b6e3b7618b90
#
_entry.id   ecbb34c582805ad93e86b6e3b7618b90
#
_cell.length_a   1.000
_cell.length_b   1.000
_cell.length_c   1.000
_cell.angle_alpha   90.00
_cell.angle_beta   90.00
_cell.angle_gamma   90.00
#
_symmetry.space_group_name_H-M   'P 1'
#
loop_
_entity.id
_entity.type
_entity.pdbx_description
1 polymer ?
#
loop_
_entity_poly.entity_id
_entity_poly.type
_entity_poly.pdbx_seq_one_letter_code
_entity_poly.pdbx_strand_id
1 'polypeptide(L)'
;IKKKDVNFARKILIRDIHFEAESTDFVLILGGSGAGKTTLINAILGEKKADGEILLDGQDLYKNFKSMKTKIGLVPQFLNLRLSDKVRETLMDVAEIKLNKNDYSKEDKKKRVQETMEKVGVQKLENHLISQLSGGQKKKVSVAAQLIGFQKVFICDEPDSGLDAASRMQQMEILKEIADNGKIVMVISHEPDDAVDSQTGKSLFTKVLVIAKSTNDQSGHMAFYGDVEEAKHFFGVSRLQDIMLEINPPYEGGKGKADYYIQKYRNRVHR
;
A
#
# COMPACT_ATOMS: atom_id res chain seq x y z
N ILE A 1 -7.66 4.03 16.25
CA ILE A 1 -6.32 4.32 16.80
C ILE A 1 -6.36 5.65 17.54
N LYS A 2 -5.87 5.66 18.78
CA LYS A 2 -5.88 6.82 19.69
C LYS A 2 -4.46 7.33 19.93
N LYS A 3 -4.23 8.65 19.81
CA LYS A 3 -2.97 9.31 20.17
C LYS A 3 -3.20 10.16 21.43
N LYS A 4 -2.27 10.13 22.41
CA LYS A 4 -2.29 11.08 23.52
C LYS A 4 -1.95 12.47 23.00
N ASP A 5 -2.82 13.42 23.20
CA ASP A 5 -2.55 14.84 22.98
C ASP A 5 -1.88 15.46 24.24
N VAL A 6 -1.27 16.62 24.07
CA VAL A 6 -0.56 17.33 25.16
C VAL A 6 -1.48 17.65 26.35
N ASN A 7 -2.79 17.64 26.13
CA ASN A 7 -3.83 17.90 27.15
C ASN A 7 -4.49 16.63 27.72
N PHE A 8 -3.82 15.47 27.70
CA PHE A 8 -4.33 14.20 28.24
C PHE A 8 -5.59 13.63 27.55
N ALA A 9 -6.17 14.29 26.57
CA ALA A 9 -7.27 13.74 25.78
C ALA A 9 -6.74 12.76 24.71
N ARG A 10 -7.30 11.54 24.63
CA ARG A 10 -6.98 10.58 23.56
C ARG A 10 -7.69 11.00 22.28
N LYS A 11 -6.96 11.54 21.31
CA LYS A 11 -7.51 11.86 19.99
C LYS A 11 -7.70 10.59 19.18
N ILE A 12 -8.92 10.37 18.68
CA ILE A 12 -9.21 9.32 17.72
C ILE A 12 -8.75 9.81 16.34
N LEU A 13 -7.92 9.03 15.64
CA LEU A 13 -7.39 9.40 14.34
C LEU A 13 -8.19 8.81 13.19
N ILE A 14 -8.63 7.54 13.34
CA ILE A 14 -9.54 6.87 12.40
C ILE A 14 -10.55 6.05 13.18
N ARG A 15 -11.75 5.88 12.62
CA ARG A 15 -12.81 5.03 13.19
C ARG A 15 -13.67 4.42 12.09
N ASP A 16 -14.40 3.37 12.45
CA ASP A 16 -15.40 2.72 11.58
C ASP A 16 -14.81 2.27 10.24
N ILE A 17 -13.61 1.65 10.28
CA ILE A 17 -12.94 1.09 9.11
C ILE A 17 -13.21 -0.42 9.11
N HIS A 18 -14.00 -0.89 8.13
CA HIS A 18 -14.37 -2.29 7.95
C HIS A 18 -14.24 -2.66 6.48
N PHE A 19 -13.30 -3.53 6.15
CA PHE A 19 -13.14 -4.06 4.81
C PHE A 19 -12.46 -5.43 4.85
N GLU A 20 -12.67 -6.19 3.80
CA GLU A 20 -12.03 -7.48 3.57
C GLU A 20 -11.29 -7.43 2.24
N ALA A 21 -10.08 -7.95 2.20
CA ALA A 21 -9.29 -8.10 0.99
C ALA A 21 -8.89 -9.56 0.83
N GLU A 22 -9.00 -10.05 -0.39
CA GLU A 22 -8.69 -11.43 -0.75
C GLU A 22 -7.34 -11.53 -1.48
N SER A 23 -6.80 -12.75 -1.54
CA SER A 23 -5.64 -13.03 -2.39
C SER A 23 -5.94 -12.60 -3.82
N THR A 24 -4.97 -11.95 -4.49
CA THR A 24 -5.06 -11.30 -5.79
C THR A 24 -5.67 -9.90 -5.81
N ASP A 25 -6.18 -9.39 -4.69
CA ASP A 25 -6.64 -8.01 -4.64
C ASP A 25 -5.49 -7.02 -4.79
N PHE A 26 -5.68 -6.08 -5.70
CA PHE A 26 -4.85 -4.90 -5.89
C PHE A 26 -5.64 -3.67 -5.46
N VAL A 27 -5.43 -3.25 -4.21
CA VAL A 27 -6.26 -2.27 -3.51
C VAL A 27 -5.63 -0.89 -3.58
N LEU A 28 -6.34 0.07 -4.16
CA LEU A 28 -6.00 1.49 -4.08
C LEU A 28 -6.51 2.10 -2.77
N ILE A 29 -5.66 2.78 -2.03
CA ILE A 29 -6.05 3.56 -0.84
C ILE A 29 -6.05 5.05 -1.19
N LEU A 30 -7.21 5.67 -1.18
CA LEU A 30 -7.40 7.10 -1.38
C LEU A 30 -7.79 7.82 -0.08
N GLY A 31 -7.43 9.08 0.00
CA GLY A 31 -7.82 9.95 1.12
C GLY A 31 -6.97 11.21 1.19
N GLY A 32 -7.56 12.32 1.61
CA GLY A 32 -6.90 13.62 1.76
C GLY A 32 -5.76 13.62 2.77
N SER A 33 -5.07 14.74 2.85
CA SER A 33 -4.05 14.94 3.88
C SER A 33 -4.66 14.82 5.28
N GLY A 34 -4.01 14.04 6.15
CA GLY A 34 -4.52 13.82 7.50
C GLY A 34 -5.79 12.98 7.61
N ALA A 35 -6.29 12.36 6.53
CA ALA A 35 -7.44 11.44 6.57
C ALA A 35 -7.15 10.14 7.33
N GLY A 36 -5.87 9.83 7.59
CA GLY A 36 -5.50 8.68 8.42
C GLY A 36 -4.97 7.47 7.65
N LYS A 37 -4.58 7.61 6.39
CA LYS A 37 -3.97 6.54 5.57
C LYS A 37 -2.78 5.89 6.27
N THR A 38 -1.79 6.69 6.67
CA THR A 38 -0.61 6.22 7.42
C THR A 38 -1.00 5.60 8.77
N THR A 39 -2.07 6.08 9.41
CA THR A 39 -2.59 5.52 10.65
C THR A 39 -3.15 4.11 10.43
N LEU A 40 -3.89 3.91 9.33
CA LEU A 40 -4.38 2.59 8.93
C LEU A 40 -3.21 1.65 8.61
N ILE A 41 -2.24 2.10 7.82
CA ILE A 41 -1.04 1.31 7.50
C ILE A 41 -0.32 0.87 8.77
N ASN A 42 -0.06 1.78 9.69
CA ASN A 42 0.61 1.45 10.96
C ASN A 42 -0.19 0.46 11.83
N ALA A 43 -1.52 0.47 11.72
CA ALA A 43 -2.37 -0.53 12.37
C ALA A 43 -2.22 -1.91 11.72
N ILE A 44 -2.25 -1.98 10.39
CA ILE A 44 -2.09 -3.24 9.63
C ILE A 44 -0.67 -3.80 9.84
N LEU A 45 0.35 -2.95 9.91
CA LEU A 45 1.73 -3.38 10.23
C LEU A 45 1.89 -3.82 11.69
N GLY A 46 0.90 -3.55 12.55
CA GLY A 46 0.98 -3.82 13.99
C GLY A 46 1.91 -2.89 14.76
N GLU A 47 2.41 -1.81 14.15
CA GLU A 47 3.24 -0.79 14.81
C GLU A 47 2.44 0.03 15.83
N LYS A 48 1.13 0.21 15.56
CA LYS A 48 0.19 0.85 16.47
C LYS A 48 -1.06 0.00 16.58
N LYS A 49 -1.30 -0.52 17.78
CA LYS A 49 -2.52 -1.31 18.03
C LYS A 49 -3.77 -0.44 17.86
N ALA A 50 -4.70 -0.92 17.05
CA ALA A 50 -6.04 -0.34 16.93
C ALA A 50 -6.98 -0.87 18.03
N ASP A 51 -8.00 -0.08 18.36
CA ASP A 51 -9.16 -0.59 19.10
C ASP A 51 -10.07 -1.30 18.07
N GLY A 52 -9.80 -2.57 17.82
CA GLY A 52 -10.46 -3.38 16.80
C GLY A 52 -9.67 -4.64 16.51
N GLU A 53 -10.11 -5.39 15.54
CA GLU A 53 -9.51 -6.66 15.14
C GLU A 53 -8.98 -6.57 13.71
N ILE A 54 -7.79 -7.10 13.48
CA ILE A 54 -7.22 -7.28 12.14
C ILE A 54 -6.92 -8.75 12.00
N LEU A 55 -7.60 -9.40 11.07
CA LEU A 55 -7.42 -10.82 10.78
C LEU A 55 -6.59 -11.02 9.52
N LEU A 56 -5.65 -11.93 9.56
CA LEU A 56 -4.94 -12.45 8.40
C LEU A 56 -5.05 -13.98 8.43
N ASP A 57 -5.66 -14.57 7.40
CA ASP A 57 -6.03 -15.99 7.37
C ASP A 57 -6.85 -16.42 8.60
N GLY A 58 -7.80 -15.61 9.04
CA GLY A 58 -8.64 -15.86 10.21
C GLY A 58 -7.93 -15.75 11.57
N GLN A 59 -6.65 -15.37 11.60
CA GLN A 59 -5.87 -15.22 12.82
C GLN A 59 -5.71 -13.73 13.18
N ASP A 60 -5.98 -13.38 14.44
CA ASP A 60 -5.81 -12.02 14.96
C ASP A 60 -4.34 -11.62 14.94
N LEU A 61 -4.04 -10.55 14.18
CA LEU A 61 -2.69 -10.00 14.01
C LEU A 61 -2.05 -9.62 15.35
N TYR A 62 -2.82 -8.97 16.23
CA TYR A 62 -2.27 -8.45 17.48
C TYR A 62 -2.01 -9.54 18.52
N LYS A 63 -2.84 -10.58 18.55
CA LYS A 63 -2.62 -11.76 19.44
C LYS A 63 -1.46 -12.62 18.95
N ASN A 64 -1.23 -12.68 17.63
CA ASN A 64 -0.23 -13.53 17.00
C ASN A 64 0.91 -12.71 16.34
N PHE A 65 1.20 -11.52 16.82
CA PHE A 65 2.08 -10.54 16.16
C PHE A 65 3.46 -11.09 15.78
N LYS A 66 4.10 -11.86 16.68
CA LYS A 66 5.45 -12.42 16.44
C LYS A 66 5.55 -13.30 15.19
N SER A 67 4.52 -14.12 14.94
CA SER A 67 4.46 -15.02 13.77
C SER A 67 3.90 -14.36 12.53
N MET A 68 3.12 -13.29 12.70
CA MET A 68 2.39 -12.66 11.59
C MET A 68 3.09 -11.43 11.02
N LYS A 69 3.93 -10.73 11.79
CA LYS A 69 4.65 -9.54 11.30
C LYS A 69 5.49 -9.78 10.05
N THR A 70 5.99 -11.01 9.84
CA THR A 70 6.76 -11.39 8.66
C THR A 70 5.89 -11.64 7.43
N LYS A 71 4.55 -11.77 7.61
CA LYS A 71 3.59 -11.99 6.52
C LYS A 71 3.14 -10.68 5.88
N ILE A 72 3.50 -9.53 6.45
CA ILE A 72 3.16 -8.20 5.94
C ILE A 72 4.44 -7.46 5.60
N GLY A 73 4.54 -6.95 4.39
CA GLY A 73 5.66 -6.16 3.89
C GLY A 73 5.25 -4.71 3.61
N LEU A 74 6.14 -3.77 3.93
CA LEU A 74 6.00 -2.36 3.60
C LEU A 74 7.07 -1.93 2.61
N VAL A 75 6.66 -1.39 1.48
CA VAL A 75 7.50 -0.59 0.57
C VAL A 75 7.25 0.87 0.91
N PRO A 76 8.17 1.52 1.63
CA PRO A 76 7.97 2.90 2.07
C PRO A 76 8.19 3.90 0.94
N GLN A 77 7.62 5.10 1.08
CA GLN A 77 7.80 6.20 0.15
C GLN A 77 9.29 6.60 0.00
N PHE A 78 10.00 6.70 1.14
CA PHE A 78 11.44 7.00 1.17
C PHE A 78 12.26 5.73 1.37
N LEU A 79 13.19 5.50 0.46
CA LEU A 79 13.98 4.27 0.40
C LEU A 79 15.20 4.36 1.31
N ASN A 80 15.28 3.48 2.31
CA ASN A 80 16.44 3.35 3.18
C ASN A 80 17.47 2.35 2.59
N LEU A 81 17.92 2.62 1.36
CA LEU A 81 18.93 1.81 0.69
C LEU A 81 20.32 2.41 0.94
N ARG A 82 21.31 1.55 1.21
CA ARG A 82 22.71 1.98 1.29
C ARG A 82 23.23 2.30 -0.10
N LEU A 83 23.57 3.56 -0.34
CA LEU A 83 23.94 4.06 -1.66
C LEU A 83 25.27 3.49 -2.17
N SER A 84 26.17 3.06 -1.28
CA SER A 84 27.48 2.48 -1.57
C SER A 84 27.43 1.00 -1.95
N ASP A 85 26.33 0.31 -1.68
CA ASP A 85 26.21 -1.13 -1.89
C ASP A 85 25.74 -1.41 -3.31
N LYS A 86 26.09 -2.57 -3.85
CA LYS A 86 25.54 -3.07 -5.11
C LYS A 86 24.13 -3.59 -4.91
N VAL A 87 23.33 -3.59 -5.98
CA VAL A 87 21.97 -4.15 -5.97
C VAL A 87 21.97 -5.57 -5.43
N ARG A 88 22.85 -6.44 -5.94
CA ARG A 88 22.95 -7.83 -5.52
C ARG A 88 23.31 -7.96 -4.03
N GLU A 89 24.28 -7.18 -3.57
CA GLU A 89 24.72 -7.18 -2.17
C GLU A 89 23.56 -6.77 -1.24
N THR A 90 22.88 -5.67 -1.57
CA THR A 90 21.71 -5.20 -0.84
C THR A 90 20.63 -6.28 -0.73
N LEU A 91 20.31 -6.96 -1.83
CA LEU A 91 19.27 -8.00 -1.85
C LEU A 91 19.72 -9.28 -1.14
N MET A 92 21.02 -9.62 -1.19
CA MET A 92 21.58 -10.75 -0.42
C MET A 92 21.51 -10.49 1.08
N ASP A 93 21.85 -9.27 1.53
CA ASP A 93 21.73 -8.89 2.95
C ASP A 93 20.27 -9.00 3.44
N VAL A 94 19.33 -8.58 2.62
CA VAL A 94 17.89 -8.76 2.89
C VAL A 94 17.52 -10.24 2.98
N ALA A 95 18.07 -11.08 2.10
CA ALA A 95 17.82 -12.53 2.13
C ALA A 95 18.40 -13.17 3.40
N GLU A 96 19.58 -12.73 3.85
CA GLU A 96 20.16 -13.21 5.11
C GLU A 96 19.29 -12.87 6.32
N ILE A 97 18.64 -11.70 6.32
CA ILE A 97 17.76 -11.25 7.42
C ILE A 97 16.40 -11.95 7.36
N LYS A 98 15.78 -12.06 6.17
CA LYS A 98 14.40 -12.53 6.02
C LYS A 98 14.26 -14.05 5.91
N LEU A 99 15.28 -14.74 5.40
CA LEU A 99 15.25 -16.18 5.19
C LEU A 99 16.10 -16.88 6.28
N ASN A 100 15.40 -17.61 7.15
CA ASN A 100 16.05 -18.32 8.25
C ASN A 100 17.12 -19.29 7.72
N LYS A 101 18.32 -19.22 8.26
CA LYS A 101 19.45 -20.06 7.88
C LYS A 101 19.24 -21.57 8.13
N ASN A 102 18.30 -21.93 8.99
CA ASN A 102 17.97 -23.33 9.26
C ASN A 102 17.08 -23.93 8.17
N ASP A 103 16.30 -23.08 7.46
CA ASP A 103 15.32 -23.49 6.46
C ASP A 103 15.84 -23.26 5.03
N TYR A 104 16.82 -22.36 4.85
CA TYR A 104 17.33 -21.93 3.55
C TYR A 104 18.84 -21.95 3.52
N SER A 105 19.41 -22.74 2.62
CA SER A 105 20.85 -22.76 2.33
C SER A 105 21.30 -21.44 1.68
N LYS A 106 22.60 -21.23 1.59
CA LYS A 106 23.17 -20.07 0.89
C LYS A 106 22.79 -20.07 -0.61
N GLU A 107 22.71 -21.26 -1.19
CA GLU A 107 22.31 -21.41 -2.62
C GLU A 107 20.82 -21.10 -2.80
N ASP A 108 19.94 -21.51 -1.89
CA ASP A 108 18.51 -21.16 -1.94
C ASP A 108 18.31 -19.64 -1.87
N LYS A 109 19.05 -18.96 -1.00
CA LYS A 109 19.04 -17.51 -0.88
C LYS A 109 19.49 -16.81 -2.15
N LYS A 110 20.61 -17.28 -2.77
CA LYS A 110 21.07 -16.74 -4.05
C LYS A 110 20.04 -16.93 -5.15
N LYS A 111 19.45 -18.12 -5.24
CA LYS A 111 18.39 -18.44 -6.21
C LYS A 111 17.19 -17.52 -6.01
N ARG A 112 16.73 -17.35 -4.76
CA ARG A 112 15.62 -16.47 -4.42
C ARG A 112 15.87 -15.00 -4.79
N VAL A 113 17.09 -14.51 -4.55
CA VAL A 113 17.50 -13.15 -4.94
C VAL A 113 17.48 -13.01 -6.46
N GLN A 114 18.02 -13.99 -7.18
CA GLN A 114 18.03 -13.98 -8.65
C GLN A 114 16.61 -13.95 -9.23
N GLU A 115 15.74 -14.88 -8.81
CA GLU A 115 14.33 -14.93 -9.22
C GLU A 115 13.59 -13.61 -8.93
N THR A 116 13.89 -13.01 -7.78
CA THR A 116 13.27 -11.74 -7.39
C THR A 116 13.76 -10.58 -8.26
N MET A 117 15.06 -10.51 -8.58
CA MET A 117 15.60 -9.50 -9.48
C MET A 117 15.00 -9.60 -10.89
N GLU A 118 14.83 -10.82 -11.39
CA GLU A 118 14.20 -11.08 -12.69
C GLU A 118 12.74 -10.62 -12.69
N LYS A 119 11.99 -10.97 -11.65
CA LYS A 119 10.58 -10.61 -11.50
C LYS A 119 10.32 -9.12 -11.52
N VAL A 120 11.18 -8.31 -10.89
CA VAL A 120 11.04 -6.84 -10.89
C VAL A 120 11.85 -6.16 -12.01
N GLY A 121 12.55 -6.91 -12.85
CA GLY A 121 13.30 -6.39 -14.00
C GLY A 121 14.57 -5.62 -13.65
N VAL A 122 15.27 -6.00 -12.57
CA VAL A 122 16.54 -5.35 -12.14
C VAL A 122 17.78 -6.28 -12.28
N GLN A 123 17.66 -7.46 -12.87
CA GLN A 123 18.74 -8.41 -12.99
C GLN A 123 19.98 -7.85 -13.73
N LYS A 124 19.76 -7.00 -14.74
CA LYS A 124 20.86 -6.33 -15.48
C LYS A 124 21.60 -5.29 -14.65
N LEU A 125 21.04 -4.90 -13.51
CA LEU A 125 21.60 -3.89 -12.62
C LEU A 125 22.31 -4.50 -11.41
N GLU A 126 22.44 -5.82 -11.34
CA GLU A 126 22.94 -6.54 -10.16
C GLU A 126 24.28 -6.04 -9.62
N ASN A 127 25.18 -5.62 -10.51
CA ASN A 127 26.53 -5.14 -10.19
C ASN A 127 26.63 -3.60 -10.09
N HIS A 128 25.53 -2.87 -10.35
CA HIS A 128 25.52 -1.41 -10.20
C HIS A 128 25.40 -1.01 -8.74
N LEU A 129 26.04 0.08 -8.36
CA LEU A 129 25.83 0.70 -7.05
C LEU A 129 24.43 1.30 -6.98
N ILE A 130 23.80 1.24 -5.80
CA ILE A 130 22.49 1.86 -5.56
C ILE A 130 22.51 3.36 -5.89
N SER A 131 23.64 4.04 -5.65
CA SER A 131 23.81 5.46 -6.00
C SER A 131 23.67 5.75 -7.49
N GLN A 132 24.01 4.80 -8.36
CA GLN A 132 23.99 4.93 -9.83
C GLN A 132 22.60 4.71 -10.43
N LEU A 133 21.65 4.22 -9.64
CA LEU A 133 20.31 3.89 -10.10
C LEU A 133 19.42 5.13 -10.22
N SER A 134 18.53 5.14 -11.22
CA SER A 134 17.44 6.10 -11.30
C SER A 134 16.45 5.92 -10.13
N GLY A 135 15.57 6.92 -9.89
CA GLY A 135 14.53 6.83 -8.88
C GLY A 135 13.64 5.59 -9.03
N GLY A 136 13.19 5.31 -10.26
CA GLY A 136 12.37 4.13 -10.56
C GLY A 136 13.11 2.81 -10.35
N GLN A 137 14.38 2.74 -10.74
CA GLN A 137 15.20 1.55 -10.49
C GLN A 137 15.39 1.29 -8.98
N LYS A 138 15.62 2.34 -8.19
CA LYS A 138 15.69 2.24 -6.72
C LYS A 138 14.37 1.73 -6.13
N LYS A 139 13.22 2.21 -6.62
CA LYS A 139 11.90 1.73 -6.18
C LYS A 139 11.70 0.25 -6.52
N LYS A 140 12.09 -0.21 -7.72
CA LYS A 140 12.08 -1.63 -8.07
C LYS A 140 12.95 -2.48 -7.14
N VAL A 141 14.15 -2.01 -6.78
CA VAL A 141 15.02 -2.68 -5.80
C VAL A 141 14.34 -2.76 -4.42
N SER A 142 13.63 -1.72 -4.00
CA SER A 142 12.88 -1.76 -2.74
C SER A 142 11.73 -2.77 -2.76
N VAL A 143 10.99 -2.86 -3.87
CA VAL A 143 9.98 -3.91 -4.08
C VAL A 143 10.63 -5.30 -4.05
N ALA A 144 11.76 -5.48 -4.75
CA ALA A 144 12.53 -6.73 -4.71
C ALA A 144 12.91 -7.12 -3.28
N ALA A 145 13.42 -6.17 -2.49
CA ALA A 145 13.79 -6.40 -1.10
C ALA A 145 12.60 -6.88 -0.25
N GLN A 146 11.38 -6.45 -0.55
CA GLN A 146 10.19 -6.99 0.12
C GLN A 146 9.81 -8.38 -0.40
N LEU A 147 9.90 -8.62 -1.72
CA LEU A 147 9.54 -9.90 -2.34
C LEU A 147 10.42 -11.09 -1.94
N ILE A 148 11.65 -10.86 -1.49
CA ILE A 148 12.55 -11.92 -1.00
C ILE A 148 11.89 -12.73 0.12
N GLY A 149 11.16 -12.07 1.02
CA GLY A 149 10.36 -12.75 2.04
C GLY A 149 9.08 -13.39 1.47
N PHE A 150 8.34 -14.05 2.34
CA PHE A 150 7.09 -14.75 2.01
C PHE A 150 5.87 -13.98 2.50
N GLN A 151 5.87 -12.66 2.30
CA GLN A 151 4.74 -11.82 2.68
C GLN A 151 3.50 -12.20 1.88
N LYS A 152 2.36 -12.19 2.56
CA LYS A 152 1.02 -12.33 1.96
C LYS A 152 0.40 -10.99 1.60
N VAL A 153 0.73 -9.97 2.39
CA VAL A 153 0.24 -8.61 2.22
C VAL A 153 1.41 -7.68 1.92
N PHE A 154 1.32 -6.92 0.85
CA PHE A 154 2.25 -5.84 0.48
C PHE A 154 1.54 -4.51 0.60
N ILE A 155 2.12 -3.60 1.36
CA ILE A 155 1.67 -2.22 1.46
C ILE A 155 2.73 -1.35 0.79
N CYS A 156 2.33 -0.55 -0.19
CA CYS A 156 3.20 0.34 -0.93
C CYS A 156 2.73 1.78 -0.72
N ASP A 157 3.56 2.56 -0.04
CA ASP A 157 3.27 3.96 0.26
C ASP A 157 3.92 4.84 -0.83
N GLU A 158 3.10 5.35 -1.75
CA GLU A 158 3.48 6.16 -2.91
C GLU A 158 4.64 5.55 -3.74
N PRO A 159 4.51 4.30 -4.22
CA PRO A 159 5.57 3.62 -4.95
C PRO A 159 5.87 4.29 -6.31
N ASP A 160 4.97 5.13 -6.78
CA ASP A 160 4.95 5.84 -8.05
C ASP A 160 5.41 7.31 -7.93
N SER A 161 5.57 7.85 -6.72
CA SER A 161 5.92 9.26 -6.53
C SER A 161 7.30 9.60 -7.12
N GLY A 162 7.39 10.75 -7.82
CA GLY A 162 8.62 11.22 -8.45
C GLY A 162 9.06 10.44 -9.69
N LEU A 163 8.20 9.59 -10.26
CA LEU A 163 8.42 8.88 -11.51
C LEU A 163 7.71 9.61 -12.67
N ASP A 164 8.27 9.47 -13.89
CA ASP A 164 7.54 9.80 -15.12
C ASP A 164 6.39 8.81 -15.37
N ALA A 165 5.44 9.17 -16.26
CA ALA A 165 4.24 8.37 -16.51
C ALA A 165 4.55 6.92 -16.94
N ALA A 166 5.55 6.71 -17.82
CA ALA A 166 5.90 5.37 -18.27
C ALA A 166 6.49 4.52 -17.14
N SER A 167 7.35 5.12 -16.31
CA SER A 167 7.93 4.46 -15.14
C SER A 167 6.86 4.16 -14.07
N ARG A 168 5.86 5.05 -13.89
CA ARG A 168 4.73 4.80 -12.99
C ARG A 168 3.91 3.59 -13.46
N MET A 169 3.50 3.58 -14.73
CA MET A 169 2.76 2.46 -15.30
C MET A 169 3.51 1.15 -15.11
N GLN A 170 4.78 1.09 -15.49
CA GLN A 170 5.60 -0.11 -15.33
C GLN A 170 5.71 -0.56 -13.85
N GLN A 171 5.83 0.38 -12.93
CA GLN A 171 5.86 0.08 -11.49
C GLN A 171 4.54 -0.54 -11.02
N MET A 172 3.40 -0.01 -11.48
CA MET A 172 2.07 -0.53 -11.13
C MET A 172 1.81 -1.90 -11.77
N GLU A 173 2.27 -2.15 -13.00
CA GLU A 173 2.22 -3.48 -13.65
C GLU A 173 2.98 -4.53 -12.82
N ILE A 174 4.18 -4.22 -12.33
CA ILE A 174 4.93 -5.11 -11.44
C ILE A 174 4.15 -5.41 -10.17
N LEU A 175 3.54 -4.40 -9.54
CA LEU A 175 2.74 -4.58 -8.32
C LEU A 175 1.47 -5.38 -8.59
N LYS A 176 0.83 -5.16 -9.74
CA LYS A 176 -0.32 -5.97 -10.18
C LYS A 176 0.06 -7.43 -10.40
N GLU A 177 1.18 -7.71 -11.06
CA GLU A 177 1.68 -9.07 -11.23
C GLU A 177 1.97 -9.74 -9.87
N ILE A 178 2.47 -8.98 -8.88
CA ILE A 178 2.66 -9.50 -7.52
C ILE A 178 1.31 -9.87 -6.90
N ALA A 179 0.26 -9.06 -7.09
CA ALA A 179 -1.08 -9.38 -6.62
C ALA A 179 -1.63 -10.63 -7.31
N ASP A 180 -1.56 -10.71 -8.64
CA ASP A 180 -2.05 -11.85 -9.43
C ASP A 180 -1.37 -13.18 -9.06
N ASN A 181 -0.16 -13.11 -8.52
CA ASN A 181 0.55 -14.27 -7.96
C ASN A 181 0.11 -14.61 -6.50
N GLY A 182 -1.13 -14.28 -6.13
CA GLY A 182 -1.76 -14.72 -4.88
C GLY A 182 -1.41 -13.86 -3.66
N LYS A 183 -1.05 -12.60 -3.86
CA LYS A 183 -0.78 -11.65 -2.78
C LYS A 183 -1.91 -10.61 -2.68
N ILE A 184 -2.07 -10.01 -1.51
CA ILE A 184 -2.83 -8.78 -1.35
C ILE A 184 -1.84 -7.64 -1.50
N VAL A 185 -2.06 -6.73 -2.44
CA VAL A 185 -1.23 -5.54 -2.62
C VAL A 185 -2.09 -4.30 -2.40
N MET A 186 -1.69 -3.47 -1.44
CA MET A 186 -2.36 -2.23 -1.09
C MET A 186 -1.45 -1.05 -1.44
N VAL A 187 -1.95 -0.10 -2.21
CA VAL A 187 -1.15 1.03 -2.72
C VAL A 187 -1.81 2.35 -2.33
N ILE A 188 -1.03 3.26 -1.78
CA ILE A 188 -1.37 4.68 -1.76
C ILE A 188 -0.74 5.31 -3.00
N SER A 189 -1.55 5.95 -3.85
CA SER A 189 -1.09 6.68 -5.03
C SER A 189 -1.82 8.01 -5.16
N HIS A 190 -1.13 9.02 -5.69
CA HIS A 190 -1.70 10.31 -6.05
C HIS A 190 -2.11 10.38 -7.53
N GLU A 191 -1.60 9.48 -8.37
CA GLU A 191 -1.89 9.40 -9.80
C GLU A 191 -2.48 8.00 -10.16
N PRO A 192 -3.61 7.62 -9.55
CA PRO A 192 -4.16 6.26 -9.70
C PRO A 192 -4.64 5.95 -11.11
N ASP A 193 -4.97 6.98 -11.90
CA ASP A 193 -5.46 6.82 -13.27
C ASP A 193 -4.34 6.49 -14.27
N ASP A 194 -3.05 6.59 -13.87
CA ASP A 194 -1.91 6.10 -14.66
C ASP A 194 -1.72 4.57 -14.53
N ALA A 195 -2.35 3.95 -13.54
CA ALA A 195 -2.30 2.51 -13.31
C ALA A 195 -3.34 1.77 -14.18
N VAL A 196 -3.08 1.73 -15.48
CA VAL A 196 -3.97 1.10 -16.47
C VAL A 196 -3.27 -0.03 -17.20
N ASP A 197 -4.04 -1.05 -17.53
CA ASP A 197 -3.59 -2.13 -18.39
C ASP A 197 -3.39 -1.60 -19.82
N SER A 198 -2.20 -1.79 -20.37
CA SER A 198 -1.79 -1.23 -21.65
C SER A 198 -2.57 -1.79 -22.85
N GLN A 199 -3.21 -2.95 -22.72
CA GLN A 199 -3.98 -3.61 -23.80
C GLN A 199 -5.46 -3.26 -23.72
N THR A 200 -6.02 -3.20 -22.50
CA THR A 200 -7.46 -3.03 -22.30
C THR A 200 -7.86 -1.61 -21.91
N GLY A 201 -6.91 -0.78 -21.47
CA GLY A 201 -7.16 0.56 -20.94
C GLY A 201 -7.92 0.57 -19.60
N LYS A 202 -8.13 -0.61 -18.98
CA LYS A 202 -8.80 -0.72 -17.69
C LYS A 202 -7.84 -0.46 -16.56
N SER A 203 -8.38 0.01 -15.42
CA SER A 203 -7.59 0.14 -14.20
C SER A 203 -6.97 -1.20 -13.80
N LEU A 204 -5.71 -1.16 -13.37
CA LEU A 204 -5.03 -2.31 -12.78
C LEU A 204 -5.56 -2.62 -11.37
N PHE A 205 -6.10 -1.64 -10.66
CA PHE A 205 -6.69 -1.86 -9.33
C PHE A 205 -7.95 -2.71 -9.42
N THR A 206 -8.15 -3.62 -8.47
CA THR A 206 -9.37 -4.42 -8.32
C THR A 206 -10.34 -3.78 -7.35
N LYS A 207 -9.81 -3.14 -6.30
CA LYS A 207 -10.59 -2.51 -5.23
C LYS A 207 -10.10 -1.09 -4.93
N VAL A 208 -11.01 -0.28 -4.40
CA VAL A 208 -10.71 1.08 -3.92
C VAL A 208 -11.20 1.21 -2.48
N LEU A 209 -10.30 1.62 -1.60
CA LEU A 209 -10.60 2.03 -0.22
C LEU A 209 -10.47 3.54 -0.11
N VAL A 210 -11.55 4.23 0.21
CA VAL A 210 -11.55 5.69 0.40
C VAL A 210 -11.73 6.02 1.87
N ILE A 211 -10.75 6.77 2.42
CA ILE A 211 -10.82 7.31 3.78
C ILE A 211 -10.99 8.82 3.68
N ALA A 212 -12.08 9.34 4.23
CA ALA A 212 -12.36 10.77 4.26
C ALA A 212 -12.30 11.30 5.69
N LYS A 213 -11.74 12.51 5.85
CA LYS A 213 -11.66 13.18 7.15
C LYS A 213 -12.99 13.88 7.42
N SER A 214 -13.69 13.45 8.47
CA SER A 214 -14.93 14.09 8.90
C SER A 214 -14.66 15.49 9.46
N THR A 215 -15.52 16.45 9.10
CA THR A 215 -15.50 17.79 9.67
C THR A 215 -16.08 17.81 11.09
N ASN A 216 -16.94 16.85 11.45
CA ASN A 216 -17.63 16.78 12.72
C ASN A 216 -16.73 16.39 13.89
N ASP A 217 -15.85 15.39 13.69
CA ASP A 217 -14.99 14.84 14.76
C ASP A 217 -13.50 14.86 14.43
N GLN A 218 -13.15 15.40 13.26
CA GLN A 218 -11.76 15.50 12.76
C GLN A 218 -11.01 14.16 12.66
N SER A 219 -11.72 13.03 12.65
CA SER A 219 -11.17 11.71 12.44
C SER A 219 -11.41 11.21 11.01
N GLY A 220 -10.57 10.27 10.55
CA GLY A 220 -10.80 9.60 9.28
C GLY A 220 -11.85 8.51 9.42
N HIS A 221 -12.77 8.46 8.46
CA HIS A 221 -13.80 7.45 8.35
C HIS A 221 -13.76 6.78 6.98
N MET A 222 -14.24 5.55 6.89
CA MET A 222 -14.41 4.91 5.60
C MET A 222 -15.56 5.57 4.85
N ALA A 223 -15.25 6.12 3.66
CA ALA A 223 -16.21 6.72 2.76
C ALA A 223 -16.63 5.78 1.63
N PHE A 224 -15.82 4.75 1.36
CA PHE A 224 -16.13 3.71 0.37
C PHE A 224 -15.13 2.55 0.48
N TYR A 225 -15.59 1.33 0.18
CA TYR A 225 -14.81 0.17 -0.20
C TYR A 225 -15.58 -0.66 -1.21
N GLY A 226 -14.94 -1.04 -2.30
CA GLY A 226 -15.55 -1.84 -3.37
C GLY A 226 -14.74 -1.78 -4.67
N ASP A 227 -15.34 -2.26 -5.77
CA ASP A 227 -14.72 -2.29 -7.09
C ASP A 227 -14.48 -0.89 -7.67
N VAL A 228 -13.53 -0.77 -8.61
CA VAL A 228 -13.16 0.50 -9.23
C VAL A 228 -14.34 1.20 -9.91
N GLU A 229 -15.11 0.48 -10.74
CA GLU A 229 -16.24 1.06 -11.45
C GLU A 229 -17.39 1.44 -10.49
N GLU A 230 -17.56 0.65 -9.43
CA GLU A 230 -18.49 0.96 -8.35
C GLU A 230 -18.10 2.24 -7.61
N ALA A 231 -16.79 2.44 -7.35
CA ALA A 231 -16.28 3.67 -6.74
C ALA A 231 -16.57 4.89 -7.61
N LYS A 232 -16.25 4.82 -8.91
CA LYS A 232 -16.54 5.90 -9.86
C LYS A 232 -18.02 6.25 -9.88
N HIS A 233 -18.89 5.25 -9.96
CA HIS A 233 -20.35 5.46 -9.92
C HIS A 233 -20.82 6.07 -8.60
N PHE A 234 -20.31 5.56 -7.47
CA PHE A 234 -20.68 6.02 -6.13
C PHE A 234 -20.34 7.50 -5.91
N PHE A 235 -19.17 7.95 -6.36
CA PHE A 235 -18.72 9.34 -6.23
C PHE A 235 -19.21 10.23 -7.39
N GLY A 236 -19.75 9.64 -8.46
CA GLY A 236 -20.22 10.37 -9.65
C GLY A 236 -19.07 10.99 -10.45
N VAL A 237 -17.97 10.27 -10.58
CA VAL A 237 -16.74 10.71 -11.26
C VAL A 237 -16.34 9.72 -12.36
N SER A 238 -15.58 10.19 -13.35
CA SER A 238 -15.02 9.35 -14.41
C SER A 238 -13.61 8.86 -14.11
N ARG A 239 -12.86 9.58 -13.29
CA ARG A 239 -11.45 9.30 -12.93
C ARG A 239 -11.33 9.05 -11.44
N LEU A 240 -10.46 8.11 -11.04
CA LEU A 240 -10.25 7.79 -9.63
C LEU A 240 -9.68 8.97 -8.83
N GLN A 241 -8.76 9.74 -9.42
CA GLN A 241 -8.20 10.92 -8.76
C GLN A 241 -9.27 12.00 -8.47
N ASP A 242 -10.35 12.07 -9.25
CA ASP A 242 -11.43 13.06 -9.05
C ASP A 242 -12.25 12.76 -7.78
N ILE A 243 -12.16 11.54 -7.22
CA ILE A 243 -12.71 11.21 -5.90
C ILE A 243 -12.15 12.16 -4.84
N MET A 244 -10.86 12.51 -4.96
CA MET A 244 -10.21 13.44 -4.02
C MET A 244 -10.82 14.85 -4.09
N LEU A 245 -11.22 15.30 -5.30
CA LEU A 245 -11.91 16.58 -5.49
C LEU A 245 -13.30 16.59 -4.83
N GLU A 246 -13.98 15.45 -4.79
CA GLU A 246 -15.28 15.36 -4.12
C GLU A 246 -15.16 15.44 -2.58
N ILE A 247 -14.15 14.77 -1.99
CA ILE A 247 -14.05 14.63 -0.52
C ILE A 247 -13.17 15.70 0.15
N ASN A 248 -12.14 16.20 -0.52
CA ASN A 248 -11.23 17.19 0.06
C ASN A 248 -11.95 18.50 0.36
N PRO A 249 -11.52 19.22 1.40
CA PRO A 249 -12.09 20.52 1.75
C PRO A 249 -11.75 21.59 0.69
N PRO A 250 -12.53 22.69 0.61
CA PRO A 250 -12.32 23.76 -0.38
C PRO A 250 -10.93 24.39 -0.34
N TYR A 251 -10.31 24.51 0.83
CA TYR A 251 -8.95 25.05 0.96
C TYR A 251 -7.85 24.11 0.40
N GLU A 252 -8.18 22.84 0.14
CA GLU A 252 -7.36 21.87 -0.60
C GLU A 252 -7.84 21.69 -2.05
N GLY A 253 -8.69 22.58 -2.56
CA GLY A 253 -9.22 22.55 -3.91
C GLY A 253 -10.36 21.54 -4.13
N GLY A 254 -10.93 20.98 -3.07
CA GLY A 254 -12.05 20.04 -3.14
C GLY A 254 -13.42 20.67 -2.94
N LYS A 255 -14.48 19.83 -2.99
CA LYS A 255 -15.87 20.21 -2.80
C LYS A 255 -16.37 20.09 -1.35
N GLY A 256 -15.55 19.55 -0.45
CA GLY A 256 -15.88 19.44 0.98
C GLY A 256 -16.98 18.44 1.33
N LYS A 257 -17.24 17.44 0.48
CA LYS A 257 -18.34 16.49 0.67
C LYS A 257 -17.98 15.23 1.48
N ALA A 258 -16.91 15.27 2.27
CA ALA A 258 -16.46 14.13 3.07
C ALA A 258 -17.57 13.51 3.91
N ASP A 259 -18.25 14.30 4.76
CA ASP A 259 -19.30 13.81 5.65
C ASP A 259 -20.52 13.26 4.89
N TYR A 260 -20.85 13.85 3.74
CA TYR A 260 -21.91 13.32 2.85
C TYR A 260 -21.58 11.90 2.38
N TYR A 261 -20.37 11.66 1.84
CA TYR A 261 -19.99 10.35 1.34
C TYR A 261 -19.79 9.32 2.45
N ILE A 262 -19.27 9.71 3.61
CA ILE A 262 -19.21 8.86 4.81
C ILE A 262 -20.61 8.37 5.18
N GLN A 263 -21.58 9.29 5.27
CA GLN A 263 -22.96 8.92 5.62
C GLN A 263 -23.64 8.09 4.52
N LYS A 264 -23.45 8.46 3.24
CA LYS A 264 -23.97 7.73 2.08
C LYS A 264 -23.47 6.28 2.08
N TYR A 265 -22.19 6.05 2.40
CA TYR A 265 -21.61 4.71 2.46
C TYR A 265 -22.13 3.91 3.67
N ARG A 266 -22.21 4.52 4.84
CA ARG A 266 -22.82 3.87 6.03
C ARG A 266 -24.23 3.38 5.75
N ASN A 267 -25.07 4.21 5.15
CA ASN A 267 -26.44 3.85 4.82
C ASN A 267 -26.53 2.72 3.79
N ARG A 268 -25.49 2.51 2.96
CA ARG A 268 -25.42 1.40 2.01
C ARG A 268 -25.06 0.08 2.67
N VAL A 269 -24.14 0.08 3.64
CA VAL A 269 -23.64 -1.13 4.30
C VAL A 269 -24.62 -1.65 5.35
N HIS A 270 -25.48 -0.78 5.90
CA HIS A 270 -26.49 -1.16 6.89
C HIS A 270 -27.87 -1.50 6.28
N ARG A 271 -27.98 -1.59 4.95
CA ARG A 271 -29.15 -2.14 4.23
C ARG A 271 -28.92 -3.59 3.86
#